data_a977b9a18aea0998be54a51abda350cb
#
_entry.id   a977b9a18aea0998be54a51abda350cb
#
_cell.length_a   1.000
_cell.length_b   1.000
_cell.length_c   1.000
_cell.angle_alpha   90.00
_cell.angle_beta   90.00
_cell.angle_gamma   90.00
#
_symmetry.space_group_name_H-M   'P 1'
#
loop_
_entity.id
_entity.type
_entity.pdbx_description
1 polymer ?
#
loop_
_entity_poly.entity_id
_entity_poly.type
_entity_poly.pdbx_seq_one_letter_code
_entity_poly.pdbx_strand_id
1 'polypeptide(L)'
;GETPQSRIDEIKTAMQEAFANESSARFRLESLGVFGSSYAPKVLWTHVVPEETCRVWFEKLKASLMSRGFEYDRQNFVPHLTLARIKQISDRKLLAETVGKYRGFCFNESDVKKILLYESLLKPTGAEYIEHFSVSLH
;
A
#
# COMPACT_ATOMS: atom_id res chain seq x y z
N GLY A 1 6.74 10.83 -7.07
CA GLY A 1 7.41 11.69 -8.05
C GLY A 1 8.27 10.88 -9.00
N GLU A 2 8.77 11.51 -10.04
CA GLU A 2 9.69 10.85 -10.96
C GLU A 2 10.98 10.48 -10.25
N THR A 3 11.40 9.22 -10.41
CA THR A 3 12.64 8.72 -9.84
C THR A 3 13.60 8.37 -11.00
N PRO A 4 14.79 8.99 -11.05
CA PRO A 4 15.78 8.65 -12.08
C PRO A 4 16.17 7.17 -12.02
N GLN A 5 16.44 6.56 -13.20
CA GLN A 5 16.85 5.16 -13.30
C GLN A 5 18.06 4.84 -12.43
N SER A 6 19.01 5.79 -12.32
CA SER A 6 20.20 5.64 -11.47
C SER A 6 19.87 5.44 -9.98
N ARG A 7 18.75 5.94 -9.51
CA ARG A 7 18.31 5.78 -8.12
C ARG A 7 17.50 4.51 -7.88
N ILE A 8 17.02 3.85 -8.92
CA ILE A 8 16.27 2.60 -8.77
C ILE A 8 17.16 1.51 -8.17
N ASP A 9 18.41 1.43 -8.56
CA ASP A 9 19.37 0.47 -7.99
C ASP A 9 19.61 0.71 -6.50
N GLU A 10 19.64 1.96 -6.06
CA GLU A 10 19.72 2.31 -4.64
C GLU A 10 18.47 1.87 -3.88
N ILE A 11 17.28 2.01 -4.47
CA ILE A 11 16.04 1.54 -3.88
C ILE A 11 16.04 0.02 -3.74
N LYS A 12 16.51 -0.71 -4.77
CA LYS A 12 16.64 -2.16 -4.72
C LYS A 12 17.54 -2.61 -3.57
N THR A 13 18.70 -1.97 -3.44
CA THR A 13 19.64 -2.27 -2.36
C THR A 13 19.02 -1.95 -0.98
N ALA A 14 18.33 -0.83 -0.86
CA ALA A 14 17.64 -0.47 0.38
C ALA A 14 16.57 -1.50 0.77
N MET A 15 15.82 -2.00 -0.19
CA MET A 15 14.83 -3.06 0.03
C MET A 15 15.48 -4.37 0.47
N GLN A 16 16.56 -4.78 -0.17
CA GLN A 16 17.31 -5.99 0.20
C GLN A 16 17.80 -5.92 1.65
N GLU A 17 18.38 -4.79 2.04
CA GLU A 17 18.86 -4.57 3.41
C GLU A 17 17.73 -4.54 4.43
N ALA A 18 16.63 -3.83 4.11
CA ALA A 18 15.49 -3.68 5.02
C ALA A 18 14.81 -5.03 5.33
N PHE A 19 14.73 -5.92 4.34
CA PHE A 19 13.98 -7.17 4.44
C PHE A 19 14.84 -8.44 4.48
N ALA A 20 16.17 -8.32 4.62
CA ALA A 20 17.11 -9.44 4.58
C ALA A 20 16.79 -10.55 5.59
N ASN A 21 16.30 -10.19 6.76
CA ASN A 21 16.00 -11.10 7.86
C ASN A 21 14.51 -11.17 8.21
N GLU A 22 13.65 -10.68 7.32
CA GLU A 22 12.21 -10.70 7.55
C GLU A 22 11.61 -12.04 7.12
N SER A 23 10.68 -12.51 7.93
CA SER A 23 9.90 -13.70 7.63
C SER A 23 8.65 -13.35 6.85
N SER A 24 8.17 -14.31 6.04
CA SER A 24 6.83 -14.23 5.47
C SER A 24 5.79 -14.08 6.58
N ALA A 25 4.69 -13.44 6.27
CA ALA A 25 3.62 -13.21 7.22
C ALA A 25 2.26 -13.46 6.59
N ARG A 26 1.31 -13.93 7.41
CA ARG A 26 -0.06 -14.10 6.97
C ARG A 26 -0.83 -12.81 7.18
N PHE A 27 -1.44 -12.32 6.12
CA PHE A 27 -2.25 -11.12 6.13
C PHE A 27 -3.71 -11.42 5.81
N ARG A 28 -4.59 -10.58 6.33
CA ARG A 28 -6.00 -10.56 5.97
C ARG A 28 -6.37 -9.22 5.36
N LEU A 29 -7.29 -9.26 4.41
CA LEU A 29 -7.99 -8.08 3.92
C LEU A 29 -9.31 -7.99 4.68
N GLU A 30 -9.45 -6.96 5.49
CA GLU A 30 -10.53 -6.86 6.47
C GLU A 30 -11.10 -5.45 6.53
N SER A 31 -12.40 -5.34 6.65
CA SER A 31 -13.11 -4.07 6.70
C SER A 31 -12.95 -3.22 5.45
N LEU A 32 -13.76 -2.20 5.31
CA LEU A 32 -13.67 -1.19 4.26
C LEU A 32 -13.26 0.16 4.84
N GLY A 33 -12.59 0.95 4.03
CA GLY A 33 -12.24 2.32 4.35
C GLY A 33 -12.40 3.22 3.13
N VAL A 34 -12.40 4.51 3.36
CA VAL A 34 -12.53 5.52 2.29
C VAL A 34 -11.50 6.63 2.55
N PHE A 35 -10.74 6.97 1.51
CA PHE A 35 -9.95 8.19 1.50
C PHE A 35 -10.74 9.31 0.84
N GLY A 36 -10.55 10.52 1.32
CA GLY A 36 -11.29 11.71 0.92
C GLY A 36 -12.24 12.15 2.04
N SER A 37 -12.93 13.27 1.81
CA SER A 37 -13.92 13.76 2.76
C SER A 37 -15.25 13.01 2.63
N SER A 38 -16.12 13.15 3.63
CA SER A 38 -17.49 12.61 3.55
C SER A 38 -18.30 13.21 2.39
N TYR A 39 -17.96 14.43 1.96
CA TYR A 39 -18.57 15.09 0.83
C TYR A 39 -18.01 14.68 -0.52
N ALA A 40 -16.72 14.35 -0.56
CA ALA A 40 -16.01 13.98 -1.77
C ALA A 40 -15.11 12.76 -1.50
N PRO A 41 -15.69 11.57 -1.31
CA PRO A 41 -14.92 10.34 -1.18
C PRO A 41 -14.19 10.06 -2.50
N LYS A 42 -12.94 9.64 -2.43
CA LYS A 42 -12.07 9.47 -3.61
C LYS A 42 -11.63 8.05 -3.86
N VAL A 43 -11.41 7.29 -2.81
CA VAL A 43 -10.88 5.92 -2.91
C VAL A 43 -11.59 5.02 -1.91
N LEU A 44 -12.12 3.91 -2.39
CA LEU A 44 -12.61 2.81 -1.56
C LEU A 44 -11.50 1.77 -1.45
N TRP A 45 -11.20 1.32 -0.23
CA TRP A 45 -10.12 0.39 0.04
C TRP A 45 -10.48 -0.58 1.17
N THR A 46 -9.71 -1.66 1.29
CA THR A 46 -9.80 -2.59 2.41
C THR A 46 -8.50 -2.54 3.23
N HIS A 47 -8.62 -2.72 4.54
CA HIS A 47 -7.47 -2.75 5.44
C HIS A 47 -6.64 -4.01 5.22
N VAL A 48 -5.34 -3.86 5.33
CA VAL A 48 -4.39 -4.98 5.40
C VAL A 48 -3.98 -5.15 6.86
N VAL A 49 -4.30 -6.31 7.41
CA VAL A 49 -3.99 -6.62 8.82
C VAL A 49 -3.15 -7.89 8.92
N PRO A 50 -2.25 -8.05 9.90
CA PRO A 50 -2.03 -7.15 11.05
C PRO A 50 -1.30 -5.87 10.67
N GLU A 51 -1.84 -4.75 11.10
CA GLU A 51 -1.30 -3.43 10.82
C GLU A 51 0.11 -3.24 11.38
N GLU A 52 0.38 -3.82 12.56
CA GLU A 52 1.67 -3.70 13.22
C GLU A 52 2.81 -4.31 12.38
N THR A 53 2.60 -5.46 11.76
CA THR A 53 3.60 -6.06 10.87
C THR A 53 3.89 -5.16 9.68
N CYS A 54 2.85 -4.60 9.07
CA CYS A 54 3.01 -3.63 7.97
C CYS A 54 3.79 -2.39 8.43
N ARG A 55 3.51 -1.90 9.63
CA ARG A 55 4.19 -0.74 10.21
C ARG A 55 5.67 -1.00 10.45
N VAL A 56 6.01 -2.16 10.99
CA VAL A 56 7.41 -2.56 11.19
C VAL A 56 8.15 -2.61 9.85
N TRP A 57 7.57 -3.22 8.84
CA TRP A 57 8.16 -3.28 7.50
C TRP A 57 8.33 -1.90 6.88
N PHE A 58 7.31 -1.05 7.03
CA PHE A 58 7.35 0.33 6.57
C PHE A 58 8.49 1.12 7.22
N GLU A 59 8.64 1.03 8.55
CA GLU A 59 9.68 1.75 9.26
C GLU A 59 11.09 1.28 8.89
N LYS A 60 11.28 -0.03 8.67
CA LYS A 60 12.56 -0.58 8.20
C LYS A 60 12.92 -0.06 6.81
N LEU A 61 11.97 -0.10 5.89
CA LEU A 61 12.19 0.40 4.53
C LEU A 61 12.44 1.90 4.53
N LYS A 62 11.66 2.65 5.26
CA LYS A 62 11.82 4.10 5.43
C LYS A 62 13.22 4.44 5.94
N ALA A 63 13.68 3.81 7.01
CA ALA A 63 15.01 4.03 7.57
C ALA A 63 16.12 3.74 6.56
N SER A 64 16.00 2.63 5.84
CA SER A 64 16.97 2.23 4.82
C SER A 64 17.03 3.23 3.65
N LEU A 65 15.88 3.72 3.19
CA LEU A 65 15.80 4.72 2.13
C LEU A 65 16.36 6.08 2.59
N MET A 66 15.99 6.52 3.78
CA MET A 66 16.47 7.80 4.33
C MET A 66 17.99 7.80 4.52
N SER A 67 18.60 6.68 4.91
CA SER A 67 20.05 6.56 5.02
C SER A 67 20.77 6.72 3.68
N ARG A 68 20.05 6.61 2.57
CA ARG A 68 20.55 6.78 1.20
C ARG A 68 20.13 8.12 0.58
N GLY A 69 19.63 9.06 1.40
CA GLY A 69 19.27 10.40 0.98
C GLY A 69 17.89 10.54 0.33
N PHE A 70 17.04 9.52 0.40
CA PHE A 70 15.65 9.67 -0.01
C PHE A 70 14.87 10.44 1.04
N GLU A 71 14.04 11.38 0.60
CA GLU A 71 13.16 12.14 1.48
C GLU A 71 11.88 11.35 1.76
N TYR A 72 11.38 11.48 2.97
CA TYR A 72 10.11 10.91 3.38
C TYR A 72 9.01 11.97 3.35
N ASP A 73 7.97 11.69 2.62
CA ASP A 73 6.75 12.48 2.66
C ASP A 73 5.97 12.14 3.93
N ARG A 74 5.71 13.15 4.77
CA ARG A 74 5.08 13.01 6.10
C ARG A 74 3.59 12.65 6.04
N GLN A 75 3.21 11.73 5.20
CA GLN A 75 1.85 11.19 5.18
C GLN A 75 1.70 10.08 6.20
N ASN A 76 0.49 9.95 6.75
CA ASN A 76 0.17 8.82 7.62
C ASN A 76 0.22 7.53 6.82
N PHE A 77 0.98 6.56 7.32
CA PHE A 77 1.00 5.24 6.74
C PHE A 77 -0.27 4.48 7.11
N VAL A 78 -1.03 4.08 6.11
CA VAL A 78 -2.23 3.24 6.26
C VAL A 78 -2.09 2.03 5.36
N PRO A 79 -1.86 0.83 5.90
CA PRO A 79 -1.81 -0.38 5.09
C PRO A 79 -3.19 -0.64 4.47
N HIS A 80 -3.24 -0.63 3.14
CA HIS A 80 -4.52 -0.77 2.44
C HIS A 80 -4.34 -1.39 1.07
N LEU A 81 -5.42 -1.98 0.57
CA LEU A 81 -5.55 -2.38 -0.82
C LEU A 81 -6.71 -1.59 -1.44
N THR A 82 -6.40 -0.81 -2.46
CA THR A 82 -7.41 -0.04 -3.20
C THR A 82 -8.34 -0.98 -3.96
N LEU A 83 -9.64 -0.84 -3.74
CA LEU A 83 -10.69 -1.58 -4.45
C LEU A 83 -11.25 -0.79 -5.62
N ALA A 84 -11.46 0.51 -5.44
CA ALA A 84 -12.02 1.36 -6.48
C ALA A 84 -11.63 2.83 -6.29
N ARG A 85 -11.50 3.53 -7.40
CA ARG A 85 -11.40 4.99 -7.41
C ARG A 85 -12.77 5.57 -7.70
N ILE A 86 -13.19 6.51 -6.86
CA ILE A 86 -14.51 7.12 -6.94
C ILE A 86 -14.39 8.43 -7.73
N LYS A 87 -14.93 8.44 -8.93
CA LYS A 87 -14.96 9.63 -9.78
C LYS A 87 -16.16 10.51 -9.45
N GLN A 88 -17.29 9.87 -9.18
CA GLN A 88 -18.54 10.53 -8.85
C GLN A 88 -19.38 9.59 -7.99
N ILE A 89 -20.09 10.14 -7.02
CA ILE A 89 -20.97 9.36 -6.16
C ILE A 89 -22.33 10.02 -6.09
N SER A 90 -23.37 9.24 -6.33
CA SER A 90 -24.77 9.68 -6.27
C SER A 90 -25.40 9.48 -4.89
N ASP A 91 -24.93 8.50 -4.13
CA ASP A 91 -25.48 8.13 -2.81
C ASP A 91 -24.35 7.93 -1.78
N ARG A 92 -24.00 9.03 -1.12
CA ARG A 92 -22.97 9.03 -0.06
C ARG A 92 -23.41 8.27 1.19
N LYS A 93 -24.70 8.28 1.48
CA LYS A 93 -25.28 7.57 2.61
C LYS A 93 -25.13 6.06 2.43
N LEU A 94 -25.42 5.55 1.25
CA LEU A 94 -25.28 4.14 0.92
C LEU A 94 -23.82 3.70 1.05
N LEU A 95 -22.86 4.52 0.61
CA LEU A 95 -21.45 4.23 0.78
C LEU A 95 -21.08 4.11 2.25
N ALA A 96 -21.49 5.05 3.09
CA ALA A 96 -21.23 5.03 4.52
C ALA A 96 -21.85 3.83 5.22
N GLU A 97 -23.08 3.48 4.86
CA GLU A 97 -23.77 2.29 5.38
C GLU A 97 -23.04 1.00 4.97
N THR A 98 -22.59 0.91 3.73
CA THR A 98 -21.84 -0.25 3.21
C THR A 98 -20.52 -0.42 3.95
N VAL A 99 -19.78 0.66 4.15
CA VAL A 99 -18.53 0.64 4.92
C VAL A 99 -18.79 0.13 6.35
N GLY A 100 -19.84 0.62 6.99
CA GLY A 100 -20.23 0.18 8.34
C GLY A 100 -20.64 -1.28 8.39
N LYS A 101 -21.36 -1.76 7.37
CA LYS A 101 -21.83 -3.16 7.26
C LYS A 101 -20.69 -4.17 7.23
N TYR A 102 -19.58 -3.83 6.56
CA TYR A 102 -18.43 -4.73 6.41
C TYR A 102 -17.36 -4.53 7.47
N ARG A 103 -17.64 -3.82 8.54
CA ARG A 103 -16.71 -3.68 9.65
C ARG A 103 -16.38 -5.03 10.26
N GLY A 104 -15.09 -5.38 10.32
CA GLY A 104 -14.62 -6.67 10.82
C GLY A 104 -14.80 -7.84 9.85
N PHE A 105 -15.35 -7.62 8.68
CA PHE A 105 -15.51 -8.69 7.69
C PHE A 105 -14.18 -9.00 7.01
N CYS A 106 -13.81 -10.28 6.97
CA CYS A 106 -12.61 -10.74 6.27
C CYS A 106 -12.95 -11.09 4.83
N PHE A 107 -12.36 -10.34 3.88
CA PHE A 107 -12.55 -10.57 2.45
C PHE A 107 -11.63 -11.65 1.91
N ASN A 108 -10.41 -11.74 2.44
CA ASN A 108 -9.40 -12.69 1.99
C ASN A 108 -8.28 -12.82 3.00
N GLU A 109 -7.62 -13.97 2.99
CA GLU A 109 -6.36 -14.23 3.71
C GLU A 109 -5.33 -14.76 2.75
N SER A 110 -4.07 -14.37 2.93
CA SER A 110 -2.97 -14.90 2.16
C SER A 110 -1.63 -14.77 2.89
N ASP A 111 -0.70 -15.63 2.50
CA ASP A 111 0.68 -15.52 2.95
C ASP A 111 1.42 -14.55 2.03
N VAL A 112 2.02 -13.52 2.62
CA VAL A 112 2.86 -12.57 1.90
C VAL A 112 4.30 -13.07 1.99
N LYS A 113 4.85 -13.42 0.83
CA LYS A 113 6.19 -14.01 0.69
C LYS A 113 7.15 -13.13 -0.08
N LYS A 114 6.69 -12.00 -0.61
CA LYS A 114 7.49 -11.08 -1.41
C LYS A 114 7.09 -9.63 -1.16
N ILE A 115 8.07 -8.76 -1.23
CA ILE A 115 7.88 -7.31 -1.30
C ILE A 115 8.31 -6.86 -2.68
N LEU A 116 7.45 -6.12 -3.36
CA LEU A 116 7.65 -5.75 -4.76
C LEU A 116 7.86 -4.24 -4.91
N LEU A 117 8.75 -3.87 -5.83
CA LEU A 117 8.90 -2.49 -6.28
C LEU A 117 8.18 -2.32 -7.61
N TYR A 118 7.15 -1.49 -7.64
CA TYR A 118 6.39 -1.15 -8.83
C TYR A 118 6.65 0.26 -9.29
N GLU A 119 6.70 0.43 -10.61
CA GLU A 119 6.52 1.72 -11.25
C GLU A 119 5.05 1.88 -11.61
N SER A 120 4.47 3.02 -11.25
CA SER A 120 3.10 3.36 -11.62
C SER A 120 3.10 4.34 -12.79
N LEU A 121 2.56 3.91 -13.93
CA LEU A 121 2.35 4.74 -15.09
C LEU A 121 0.89 5.17 -15.14
N LEU A 122 0.66 6.48 -15.08
CA LEU A 122 -0.68 7.04 -15.17
C LEU A 122 -1.08 7.18 -16.63
N LYS A 123 -2.13 6.45 -17.04
CA LYS A 123 -2.71 6.47 -18.37
C LYS A 123 -4.17 6.95 -18.30
N PRO A 124 -4.75 7.46 -19.40
CA PRO A 124 -6.16 7.85 -19.43
C PRO A 124 -7.13 6.72 -19.02
N THR A 125 -6.73 5.47 -19.26
CA THR A 125 -7.51 4.27 -18.91
C THR A 125 -7.31 3.78 -17.49
N GLY A 126 -6.40 4.38 -16.73
CA GLY A 126 -6.05 4.00 -15.36
C GLY A 126 -4.54 3.81 -15.17
N ALA A 127 -4.14 3.42 -13.99
CA ALA A 127 -2.73 3.15 -13.68
C ALA A 127 -2.31 1.80 -14.25
N GLU A 128 -1.13 1.77 -14.87
CA GLU A 128 -0.42 0.55 -15.26
C GLU A 128 0.77 0.38 -14.35
N TYR A 129 0.96 -0.83 -13.81
CA TYR A 129 2.04 -1.13 -12.88
C TYR A 129 3.08 -2.05 -13.53
N ILE A 130 4.34 -1.64 -13.45
CA ILE A 130 5.48 -2.40 -13.95
C ILE A 130 6.32 -2.85 -12.76
N GLU A 131 6.53 -4.16 -12.64
CA GLU A 131 7.39 -4.72 -11.61
C GLU A 131 8.86 -4.50 -11.97
N HIS A 132 9.60 -3.81 -11.11
CA HIS A 132 11.04 -3.60 -11.27
C HIS A 132 11.89 -4.56 -10.46
N PHE A 133 11.40 -4.97 -9.30
CA PHE A 133 12.20 -5.76 -8.37
C PHE A 133 11.30 -6.44 -7.33
N SER A 134 11.77 -7.56 -6.82
CA SER A 134 11.14 -8.23 -5.68
C SER A 134 12.17 -8.71 -4.67
N VAL A 135 11.80 -8.67 -3.39
CA VAL A 135 12.56 -9.27 -2.29
C VAL A 135 11.73 -10.41 -1.71
N SER A 136 12.32 -11.59 -1.63
CA SER A 136 11.67 -12.74 -1.00
C SER A 136 11.80 -12.67 0.51
N LEU A 137 10.72 -13.02 1.21
CA LEU A 137 10.67 -13.18 2.65
C LEU A 137 10.88 -14.65 3.02
N HIS A 138 11.47 -14.88 4.16
CA HIS A 138 11.83 -16.24 4.59
C HIS A 138 10.71 -16.98 5.32
#